data_a732b309214a198eae922b1e646b4a9c
#
_entry.id   a732b309214a198eae922b1e646b4a9c
#
_cell.length_a   1.000
_cell.length_b   1.000
_cell.length_c   1.000
_cell.angle_alpha   90.00
_cell.angle_beta   90.00
_cell.angle_gamma   90.00
#
_symmetry.space_group_name_H-M   'P 1'
#
loop_
_entity.id
_entity.type
_entity.pdbx_description
1 polymer ?
#
loop_
_entity_poly.entity_id
_entity_poly.type
_entity_poly.pdbx_seq_one_letter_code
_entity_poly.pdbx_strand_id
1 'polypeptide(L)'
;ETVLVTGSKINRTLLQTIPTHCSVIDVPSPADLMKSKKNKTELKGFRNAMLKDGKALVKFYMWLEKAVPTGEVTELTVEEKLREFRSQQPLYFGESFSTIAGYKGNGAIVHYRATPESHLKVDPEGLLLIDSGAQFMDGTTDITRTVAVGALTDQIKLAYTHVMKGHIQIATAIYPQGTRGSQLDVLARKALWDNCLHYSHGTGHGIGHFLNVHEGPQNIRLEENPVALQPGMVTSNE
;
A
#
# COMPACT_ATOMS: atom_id res chain seq x y z
N GLU A 1 11.16 -14.18 -37.10
CA GLU A 1 11.36 -13.25 -35.97
C GLU A 1 10.56 -13.74 -34.75
N THR A 2 11.05 -13.43 -33.54
CA THR A 2 10.37 -13.81 -32.29
C THR A 2 9.96 -12.53 -31.54
N VAL A 3 8.71 -12.48 -31.09
CA VAL A 3 8.14 -11.41 -30.29
C VAL A 3 7.77 -11.94 -28.91
N LEU A 4 8.33 -11.34 -27.87
CA LEU A 4 7.95 -11.65 -26.49
C LEU A 4 6.78 -10.78 -26.10
N VAL A 5 5.73 -11.38 -25.54
CA VAL A 5 4.55 -10.69 -25.02
C VAL A 5 4.27 -11.14 -23.59
N THR A 6 3.62 -10.30 -22.81
CA THR A 6 3.03 -10.72 -21.54
C THR A 6 1.52 -10.77 -21.75
N GLY A 7 0.98 -11.96 -21.94
CA GLY A 7 -0.41 -12.18 -22.35
C GLY A 7 -1.44 -11.54 -21.42
N SER A 8 -1.16 -11.48 -20.12
CA SER A 8 -2.00 -10.82 -19.13
C SER A 8 -1.96 -9.27 -19.16
N LYS A 9 -1.03 -8.67 -19.90
CA LYS A 9 -0.81 -7.20 -19.95
C LYS A 9 -1.01 -6.61 -21.34
N ILE A 10 -0.75 -7.38 -22.40
CA ILE A 10 -0.93 -6.89 -23.76
C ILE A 10 -2.42 -6.80 -24.12
N ASN A 11 -2.85 -5.68 -24.68
CA ASN A 11 -4.21 -5.61 -25.18
C ASN A 11 -4.39 -6.40 -26.50
N ARG A 12 -5.61 -6.84 -26.76
CA ARG A 12 -5.93 -7.67 -27.93
C ARG A 12 -5.58 -7.01 -29.27
N THR A 13 -5.78 -5.71 -29.39
CA THR A 13 -5.49 -4.97 -30.62
C THR A 13 -4.00 -5.02 -30.95
N LEU A 14 -3.13 -4.73 -29.97
CA LEU A 14 -1.69 -4.84 -30.16
C LEU A 14 -1.24 -6.27 -30.48
N LEU A 15 -1.80 -7.26 -29.80
CA LEU A 15 -1.50 -8.66 -30.08
C LEU A 15 -1.85 -9.04 -31.54
N GLN A 16 -2.95 -8.53 -32.06
CA GLN A 16 -3.39 -8.79 -33.44
C GLN A 16 -2.59 -8.06 -34.51
N THR A 17 -1.82 -7.01 -34.14
CA THR A 17 -0.93 -6.33 -35.10
C THR A 17 0.39 -7.04 -35.30
N ILE A 18 0.71 -8.06 -34.50
CA ILE A 18 1.92 -8.85 -34.68
C ILE A 18 1.78 -9.66 -35.98
N PRO A 19 2.74 -9.54 -36.93
CA PRO A 19 2.66 -10.26 -38.18
C PRO A 19 2.63 -11.77 -38.00
N THR A 20 1.86 -12.47 -38.83
CA THR A 20 1.65 -13.93 -38.72
C THR A 20 2.91 -14.78 -38.90
N HIS A 21 3.96 -14.21 -39.52
CA HIS A 21 5.26 -14.88 -39.66
C HIS A 21 6.13 -14.78 -38.40
N CYS A 22 5.71 -14.02 -37.38
CA CYS A 22 6.44 -13.94 -36.11
C CYS A 22 5.97 -15.03 -35.16
N SER A 23 6.93 -15.68 -34.49
CA SER A 23 6.64 -16.52 -33.33
C SER A 23 6.35 -15.64 -32.12
N VAL A 24 5.19 -15.84 -31.49
CA VAL A 24 4.82 -15.14 -30.26
C VAL A 24 5.10 -16.05 -29.07
N ILE A 25 5.87 -15.57 -28.10
CA ILE A 25 6.15 -16.29 -26.86
C ILE A 25 5.58 -15.49 -25.70
N ASP A 26 4.68 -16.12 -24.92
CA ASP A 26 4.10 -15.51 -23.70
C ASP A 26 5.05 -15.73 -22.51
N VAL A 27 5.64 -14.65 -22.03
CA VAL A 27 6.57 -14.65 -20.92
C VAL A 27 6.39 -13.38 -20.07
N PRO A 28 6.75 -13.40 -18.77
CA PRO A 28 6.85 -12.19 -17.98
C PRO A 28 7.79 -11.17 -18.64
N SER A 29 7.37 -9.90 -18.66
CA SER A 29 8.19 -8.83 -19.25
C SER A 29 9.54 -8.71 -18.53
N PRO A 30 10.67 -8.79 -19.24
CA PRO A 30 11.97 -8.52 -18.63
C PRO A 30 12.05 -7.12 -17.99
N ALA A 31 11.34 -6.14 -18.53
CA ALA A 31 11.28 -4.79 -18.01
C ALA A 31 10.67 -4.74 -16.60
N ASP A 32 9.68 -5.59 -16.30
CA ASP A 32 9.07 -5.64 -14.96
C ASP A 32 10.08 -6.04 -13.89
N LEU A 33 10.90 -7.05 -14.17
CA LEU A 33 11.97 -7.47 -13.26
C LEU A 33 13.08 -6.42 -13.13
N MET A 34 13.44 -5.77 -14.23
CA MET A 34 14.43 -4.69 -14.21
C MET A 34 13.95 -3.49 -13.40
N LYS A 35 12.70 -3.04 -13.58
CA LYS A 35 12.10 -1.94 -12.84
C LYS A 35 11.91 -2.24 -11.35
N SER A 36 11.63 -3.50 -11.00
CA SER A 36 11.41 -3.88 -9.61
C SER A 36 12.64 -3.67 -8.74
N LYS A 37 13.83 -3.77 -9.30
CA LYS A 37 15.10 -3.52 -8.62
C LYS A 37 15.52 -2.06 -8.79
N LYS A 38 15.15 -1.25 -7.82
CA LYS A 38 15.42 0.18 -7.83
C LYS A 38 16.94 0.44 -7.71
N ASN A 39 17.44 1.34 -8.52
CA ASN A 39 18.82 1.80 -8.46
C ASN A 39 19.04 2.76 -7.27
N LYS A 40 20.27 3.18 -7.03
CA LYS A 40 20.62 4.04 -5.89
C LYS A 40 19.90 5.39 -5.90
N THR A 41 19.65 5.97 -7.09
CA THR A 41 18.94 7.25 -7.24
C THR A 41 17.46 7.07 -6.89
N GLU A 42 16.83 6.04 -7.41
CA GLU A 42 15.43 5.71 -7.12
C GLU A 42 15.23 5.42 -5.62
N LEU A 43 16.11 4.61 -5.00
CA LEU A 43 16.05 4.34 -3.56
C LEU A 43 16.24 5.60 -2.71
N LYS A 44 17.11 6.53 -3.12
CA LYS A 44 17.24 7.83 -2.47
C LYS A 44 15.95 8.65 -2.61
N GLY A 45 15.35 8.61 -3.78
CA GLY A 45 14.07 9.26 -4.07
C GLY A 45 12.95 8.72 -3.17
N PHE A 46 12.81 7.40 -3.04
CA PHE A 46 11.84 6.79 -2.10
C PHE A 46 12.03 7.28 -0.67
N ARG A 47 13.28 7.33 -0.17
CA ARG A 47 13.54 7.85 1.18
C ARG A 47 13.13 9.31 1.34
N ASN A 48 13.39 10.14 0.33
CA ASN A 48 12.97 11.54 0.32
C ASN A 48 11.44 11.67 0.30
N ALA A 49 10.76 10.88 -0.54
CA ALA A 49 9.30 10.86 -0.63
C ALA A 49 8.69 10.47 0.72
N MET A 50 9.20 9.42 1.38
CA MET A 50 8.74 9.00 2.71
C MET A 50 8.96 10.07 3.79
N LEU A 51 10.06 10.82 3.74
CA LEU A 51 10.31 11.93 4.67
C LEU A 51 9.33 13.10 4.45
N LYS A 52 9.01 13.42 3.20
CA LYS A 52 8.04 14.48 2.85
C LYS A 52 6.63 14.08 3.27
N ASP A 53 6.22 12.86 2.92
CA ASP A 53 4.92 12.35 3.30
C ASP A 53 4.78 12.19 4.81
N GLY A 54 5.81 11.71 5.49
CA GLY A 54 5.84 11.65 6.95
C GLY A 54 5.62 13.02 7.62
N LYS A 55 6.18 14.10 7.06
CA LYS A 55 5.91 15.46 7.55
C LYS A 55 4.45 15.88 7.33
N ALA A 56 3.88 15.53 6.18
CA ALA A 56 2.46 15.80 5.89
C ALA A 56 1.55 15.02 6.85
N LEU A 57 1.83 13.75 7.07
CA LEU A 57 1.08 12.88 7.99
C LEU A 57 1.15 13.38 9.44
N VAL A 58 2.31 13.80 9.93
CA VAL A 58 2.43 14.37 11.30
C VAL A 58 1.53 15.59 11.44
N LYS A 59 1.56 16.53 10.48
CA LYS A 59 0.67 17.71 10.50
C LYS A 59 -0.79 17.32 10.45
N PHE A 60 -1.12 16.32 9.63
CA PHE A 60 -2.46 15.79 9.51
C PHE A 60 -2.96 15.19 10.84
N TYR A 61 -2.17 14.35 11.50
CA TYR A 61 -2.58 13.76 12.78
C TYR A 61 -2.70 14.80 13.90
N MET A 62 -1.84 15.81 13.93
CA MET A 62 -2.00 16.95 14.84
C MET A 62 -3.29 17.74 14.60
N TRP A 63 -3.71 17.86 13.35
CA TRP A 63 -5.00 18.45 13.01
C TRP A 63 -6.15 17.51 13.41
N LEU A 64 -6.07 16.24 13.08
CA LEU A 64 -7.12 15.23 13.34
C LEU A 64 -7.45 15.15 14.84
N GLU A 65 -6.42 15.11 15.69
CA GLU A 65 -6.57 15.06 17.15
C GLU A 65 -7.38 16.25 17.69
N LYS A 66 -7.22 17.43 17.11
CA LYS A 66 -7.95 18.65 17.51
C LYS A 66 -9.32 18.74 16.85
N ALA A 67 -9.46 18.23 15.65
CA ALA A 67 -10.68 18.38 14.86
C ALA A 67 -11.76 17.35 15.23
N VAL A 68 -11.40 16.10 15.54
CA VAL A 68 -12.40 15.07 15.88
C VAL A 68 -13.33 15.48 17.03
N PRO A 69 -12.86 16.07 18.15
CA PRO A 69 -13.73 16.53 19.22
C PRO A 69 -14.72 17.62 18.82
N THR A 70 -14.49 18.37 17.74
CA THR A 70 -15.44 19.40 17.26
C THR A 70 -16.71 18.81 16.64
N GLY A 71 -16.65 17.55 16.24
CA GLY A 71 -17.75 16.85 15.60
C GLY A 71 -17.97 17.23 14.13
N GLU A 72 -17.01 17.85 13.46
CA GLU A 72 -17.10 18.29 12.05
C GLU A 72 -16.32 17.38 11.10
N VAL A 73 -15.55 16.41 11.63
CA VAL A 73 -14.72 15.51 10.81
C VAL A 73 -15.57 14.42 10.20
N THR A 74 -15.39 14.19 8.91
CA THR A 74 -15.97 13.09 8.14
C THR A 74 -14.87 12.35 7.38
N GLU A 75 -15.15 11.15 6.87
CA GLU A 75 -14.23 10.40 6.02
C GLU A 75 -13.79 11.21 4.79
N LEU A 76 -14.67 12.05 4.21
CA LEU A 76 -14.33 12.94 3.09
C LEU A 76 -13.39 14.07 3.52
N THR A 77 -13.65 14.72 4.66
CA THR A 77 -12.76 15.80 5.14
C THR A 77 -11.39 15.27 5.55
N VAL A 78 -11.28 13.99 5.96
CA VAL A 78 -9.99 13.31 6.19
C VAL A 78 -9.18 13.24 4.91
N GLU A 79 -9.79 12.78 3.81
CA GLU A 79 -9.13 12.73 2.49
C GLU A 79 -8.67 14.12 2.03
N GLU A 80 -9.57 15.10 2.06
CA GLU A 80 -9.28 16.47 1.63
C GLU A 80 -8.14 17.10 2.42
N LYS A 81 -8.15 16.95 3.73
CA LYS A 81 -7.15 17.54 4.62
C LYS A 81 -5.78 16.89 4.45
N LEU A 82 -5.74 15.60 4.24
CA LEU A 82 -4.48 14.89 3.99
C LEU A 82 -3.87 15.32 2.66
N ARG A 83 -4.67 15.45 1.61
CA ARG A 83 -4.26 16.00 0.31
C ARG A 83 -3.72 17.42 0.44
N GLU A 84 -4.37 18.27 1.25
CA GLU A 84 -3.91 19.64 1.52
C GLU A 84 -2.49 19.65 2.12
N PHE A 85 -2.21 18.84 3.15
CA PHE A 85 -0.88 18.80 3.77
C PHE A 85 0.19 18.19 2.85
N ARG A 86 -0.16 17.20 2.02
CA ARG A 86 0.73 16.60 1.03
C ARG A 86 1.08 17.58 -0.09
N SER A 87 0.11 18.36 -0.56
CA SER A 87 0.31 19.35 -1.63
C SER A 87 1.29 20.48 -1.25
N GLN A 88 1.49 20.71 0.04
CA GLN A 88 2.47 21.68 0.57
C GLN A 88 3.92 21.14 0.54
N GLN A 89 4.12 19.85 0.24
CA GLN A 89 5.46 19.28 0.19
C GLN A 89 6.10 19.49 -1.19
N PRO A 90 7.43 19.71 -1.23
CA PRO A 90 8.12 19.91 -2.49
C PRO A 90 8.03 18.67 -3.38
N LEU A 91 7.93 18.88 -4.70
CA LEU A 91 7.83 17.85 -5.73
C LEU A 91 6.54 16.99 -5.66
N TYR A 92 5.53 17.42 -4.90
CA TYR A 92 4.23 16.76 -4.92
C TYR A 92 3.60 16.87 -6.32
N PHE A 93 3.15 15.73 -6.85
CA PHE A 93 2.50 15.66 -8.15
C PHE A 93 1.00 15.33 -8.03
N GLY A 94 0.64 14.51 -7.06
CA GLY A 94 -0.72 14.07 -6.84
C GLY A 94 -0.77 12.91 -5.83
N GLU A 95 -1.94 12.34 -5.63
CA GLU A 95 -2.08 11.11 -4.83
C GLU A 95 -1.66 9.90 -5.65
N SER A 96 -1.05 8.90 -5.02
CA SER A 96 -0.65 7.65 -5.67
C SER A 96 -1.85 6.73 -5.93
N PHE A 97 -2.88 6.87 -5.10
CA PHE A 97 -4.21 6.26 -5.24
C PHE A 97 -5.24 7.08 -4.44
N SER A 98 -6.53 6.83 -4.67
CA SER A 98 -7.59 7.49 -3.91
C SER A 98 -7.50 7.10 -2.45
N THR A 99 -7.42 8.08 -1.54
CA THR A 99 -7.35 7.84 -0.11
C THR A 99 -8.52 6.98 0.37
N ILE A 100 -8.23 5.96 1.14
CA ILE A 100 -9.20 5.15 1.87
C ILE A 100 -9.24 5.69 3.30
N ALA A 101 -10.33 6.33 3.67
CA ALA A 101 -10.58 6.76 5.04
C ALA A 101 -11.80 5.99 5.54
N GLY A 102 -11.56 4.93 6.31
CA GLY A 102 -12.61 4.02 6.79
C GLY A 102 -12.79 4.13 8.31
N TYR A 103 -13.91 4.70 8.75
CA TYR A 103 -14.27 4.80 10.15
C TYR A 103 -15.11 3.59 10.58
N LYS A 104 -14.74 2.98 11.72
CA LYS A 104 -15.43 1.80 12.26
C LYS A 104 -15.58 0.69 11.21
N GLY A 105 -16.81 0.27 10.88
CA GLY A 105 -17.12 -0.79 9.93
C GLY A 105 -16.61 -0.54 8.51
N ASN A 106 -16.53 0.71 8.07
CA ASN A 106 -16.01 1.05 6.75
C ASN A 106 -14.51 0.71 6.61
N GLY A 107 -13.75 0.75 7.71
CA GLY A 107 -12.35 0.31 7.73
C GLY A 107 -12.14 -1.18 7.50
N ALA A 108 -13.18 -2.00 7.57
CA ALA A 108 -13.12 -3.43 7.25
C ALA A 108 -13.38 -3.73 5.76
N ILE A 109 -13.76 -2.74 4.98
CA ILE A 109 -14.04 -2.89 3.55
C ILE A 109 -12.75 -2.61 2.77
N VAL A 110 -12.17 -3.65 2.18
CA VAL A 110 -10.97 -3.54 1.34
C VAL A 110 -11.26 -2.61 0.15
N HIS A 111 -10.38 -1.63 -0.09
CA HIS A 111 -10.55 -0.58 -1.09
C HIS A 111 -11.83 0.27 -0.91
N TYR A 112 -12.25 0.49 0.36
CA TYR A 112 -13.38 1.37 0.66
C TYR A 112 -13.18 2.75 0.03
N ARG A 113 -14.27 3.33 -0.45
CA ARG A 113 -14.29 4.70 -0.96
C ARG A 113 -15.46 5.45 -0.37
N ALA A 114 -15.16 6.50 0.38
CA ALA A 114 -16.17 7.42 0.87
C ALA A 114 -16.81 8.21 -0.30
N THR A 115 -18.13 8.33 -0.28
CA THR A 115 -18.87 9.18 -1.22
C THR A 115 -19.76 10.15 -0.43
N PRO A 116 -20.29 11.21 -1.06
CA PRO A 116 -21.24 12.10 -0.39
C PRO A 116 -22.43 11.38 0.27
N GLU A 117 -22.82 10.22 -0.29
CA GLU A 117 -23.97 9.44 0.17
C GLU A 117 -23.61 8.38 1.22
N SER A 118 -22.35 7.91 1.25
CA SER A 118 -21.93 6.75 2.07
C SER A 118 -20.96 7.08 3.19
N HIS A 119 -20.33 8.27 3.17
CA HIS A 119 -19.34 8.64 4.17
C HIS A 119 -19.94 8.71 5.58
N LEU A 120 -19.11 8.37 6.57
CA LEU A 120 -19.46 8.51 7.97
C LEU A 120 -18.84 9.77 8.57
N LYS A 121 -19.54 10.29 9.59
CA LYS A 121 -18.97 11.25 10.52
C LYS A 121 -18.02 10.51 11.47
N VAL A 122 -16.87 11.09 11.76
CA VAL A 122 -15.89 10.53 12.70
C VAL A 122 -16.16 11.07 14.10
N ASP A 123 -16.75 10.25 14.93
CA ASP A 123 -16.99 10.58 16.33
C ASP A 123 -15.76 10.26 17.20
N PRO A 124 -15.60 10.85 18.41
CA PRO A 124 -14.45 10.63 19.28
C PRO A 124 -14.52 9.26 20.00
N GLU A 125 -14.65 8.18 19.22
CA GLU A 125 -14.66 6.79 19.71
C GLU A 125 -14.20 5.81 18.60
N GLY A 126 -13.54 4.73 18.97
CA GLY A 126 -13.17 3.66 18.06
C GLY A 126 -11.94 3.97 17.21
N LEU A 127 -11.88 3.34 16.04
CA LEU A 127 -10.74 3.40 15.10
C LEU A 127 -11.13 4.08 13.80
N LEU A 128 -10.17 4.83 13.25
CA LEU A 128 -10.16 5.34 11.88
C LEU A 128 -8.96 4.72 11.15
N LEU A 129 -9.23 3.95 10.10
CA LEU A 129 -8.22 3.45 9.18
C LEU A 129 -8.01 4.49 8.08
N ILE A 130 -6.77 4.83 7.80
CA ILE A 130 -6.39 5.75 6.73
C ILE A 130 -5.31 5.07 5.90
N ASP A 131 -5.65 4.69 4.70
CA ASP A 131 -4.73 4.14 3.70
C ASP A 131 -4.61 5.13 2.55
N SER A 132 -3.39 5.59 2.30
CA SER A 132 -3.16 6.73 1.42
C SER A 132 -1.71 6.82 0.97
N GLY A 133 -1.50 7.48 -0.15
CA GLY A 133 -0.17 7.69 -0.66
C GLY A 133 -0.08 8.89 -1.58
N ALA A 134 1.13 9.30 -1.89
CA ALA A 134 1.43 10.41 -2.77
C ALA A 134 2.43 10.03 -3.87
N GLN A 135 2.25 10.63 -5.03
CA GLN A 135 3.25 10.70 -6.08
C GLN A 135 4.07 11.97 -5.87
N PHE A 136 5.34 11.79 -5.57
CA PHE A 136 6.34 12.84 -5.67
C PHE A 136 7.20 12.57 -6.91
N MET A 137 7.70 13.62 -7.56
CA MET A 137 8.56 13.46 -8.76
C MET A 137 9.78 12.58 -8.52
N ASP A 138 10.18 12.39 -7.26
CA ASP A 138 11.31 11.57 -6.84
C ASP A 138 10.92 10.26 -6.13
N GLY A 139 9.63 9.92 -6.05
CA GLY A 139 9.19 8.63 -5.50
C GLY A 139 7.71 8.56 -5.19
N THR A 140 7.23 7.37 -4.93
CA THR A 140 5.85 7.05 -4.59
C THR A 140 5.77 6.63 -3.12
N THR A 141 4.72 7.04 -2.42
CA THR A 141 4.42 6.54 -1.08
C THR A 141 3.11 5.74 -1.07
N ASP A 142 3.04 4.81 -0.14
CA ASP A 142 1.90 3.98 0.17
C ASP A 142 1.97 3.71 1.69
N ILE A 143 1.04 4.31 2.44
CA ILE A 143 1.11 4.34 3.90
C ILE A 143 -0.28 4.15 4.48
N THR A 144 -0.46 3.04 5.18
CA THR A 144 -1.65 2.81 6.00
C THR A 144 -1.37 3.09 7.47
N ARG A 145 -2.28 3.77 8.13
CA ARG A 145 -2.31 3.92 9.58
C ARG A 145 -3.73 3.79 10.10
N THR A 146 -3.89 2.93 11.09
CA THR A 146 -5.13 2.85 11.87
C THR A 146 -4.92 3.53 13.20
N VAL A 147 -5.70 4.56 13.49
CA VAL A 147 -5.54 5.41 14.68
C VAL A 147 -6.77 5.36 15.57
N ALA A 148 -6.56 5.45 16.87
CA ALA A 148 -7.65 5.67 17.83
C ALA A 148 -8.11 7.12 17.71
N VAL A 149 -9.42 7.31 17.53
CA VAL A 149 -10.05 8.63 17.56
C VAL A 149 -10.82 8.89 18.86
N GLY A 150 -10.72 7.96 19.81
CA GLY A 150 -11.31 8.04 21.14
C GLY A 150 -11.18 6.73 21.92
N ALA A 151 -12.13 6.43 22.79
CA ALA A 151 -12.11 5.23 23.63
C ALA A 151 -12.14 3.94 22.80
N LEU A 152 -11.33 2.96 23.20
CA LEU A 152 -11.24 1.64 22.57
C LEU A 152 -11.62 0.53 23.54
N THR A 153 -12.32 -0.50 23.05
CA THR A 153 -12.54 -1.75 23.78
C THR A 153 -11.26 -2.59 23.86
N ASP A 154 -11.18 -3.48 24.82
CA ASP A 154 -10.02 -4.38 24.96
C ASP A 154 -9.89 -5.35 23.77
N GLN A 155 -11.02 -5.75 23.17
CA GLN A 155 -11.01 -6.56 21.96
C GLN A 155 -10.34 -5.83 20.78
N ILE A 156 -10.63 -4.55 20.58
CA ILE A 156 -9.99 -3.73 19.54
C ILE A 156 -8.49 -3.62 19.81
N LYS A 157 -8.08 -3.32 21.04
CA LYS A 157 -6.68 -3.22 21.42
C LYS A 157 -5.92 -4.54 21.18
N LEU A 158 -6.57 -5.68 21.49
CA LEU A 158 -6.00 -7.00 21.28
C LEU A 158 -5.78 -7.27 19.78
N ALA A 159 -6.80 -7.06 18.95
CA ALA A 159 -6.71 -7.25 17.50
C ALA A 159 -5.62 -6.35 16.89
N TYR A 160 -5.60 -5.06 17.23
CA TYR A 160 -4.58 -4.11 16.80
C TYR A 160 -3.17 -4.58 17.19
N THR A 161 -3.01 -5.10 18.43
CA THR A 161 -1.72 -5.61 18.91
C THR A 161 -1.24 -6.80 18.09
N HIS A 162 -2.14 -7.71 17.70
CA HIS A 162 -1.77 -8.87 16.88
C HIS A 162 -1.36 -8.47 15.46
N VAL A 163 -2.06 -7.51 14.86
CA VAL A 163 -1.65 -6.93 13.55
C VAL A 163 -0.28 -6.26 13.67
N MET A 164 -0.05 -5.46 14.72
CA MET A 164 1.22 -4.80 14.95
C MET A 164 2.38 -5.79 15.13
N LYS A 165 2.15 -6.90 15.83
CA LYS A 165 3.16 -7.97 15.95
C LYS A 165 3.55 -8.53 14.59
N GLY A 166 2.58 -8.82 13.73
CA GLY A 166 2.82 -9.31 12.36
C GLY A 166 3.58 -8.28 11.52
N HIS A 167 3.15 -7.02 11.56
CA HIS A 167 3.82 -5.92 10.87
C HIS A 167 5.30 -5.80 11.27
N ILE A 168 5.60 -5.84 12.57
CA ILE A 168 6.97 -5.78 13.08
C ILE A 168 7.78 -7.00 12.62
N GLN A 169 7.20 -8.20 12.64
CA GLN A 169 7.89 -9.41 12.19
C GLN A 169 8.31 -9.33 10.74
N ILE A 170 7.44 -8.81 9.84
CA ILE A 170 7.81 -8.57 8.45
C ILE A 170 8.89 -7.50 8.34
N ALA A 171 8.73 -6.37 9.03
CA ALA A 171 9.66 -5.24 8.95
C ALA A 171 11.07 -5.58 9.43
N THR A 172 11.20 -6.55 10.34
CA THR A 172 12.48 -6.96 10.94
C THR A 172 12.99 -8.31 10.43
N ALA A 173 12.28 -8.94 9.48
CA ALA A 173 12.65 -10.26 8.99
C ALA A 173 14.02 -10.25 8.28
N ILE A 174 14.88 -11.17 8.68
CA ILE A 174 16.13 -11.49 7.99
C ILE A 174 15.95 -12.86 7.36
N TYR A 175 16.19 -12.96 6.07
CA TYR A 175 15.93 -14.18 5.33
C TYR A 175 17.00 -14.45 4.26
N PRO A 176 17.22 -15.72 3.88
CA PRO A 176 18.21 -16.07 2.87
C PRO A 176 17.82 -15.58 1.46
N GLN A 177 18.82 -15.41 0.62
CA GLN A 177 18.60 -15.14 -0.80
C GLN A 177 17.74 -16.24 -1.45
N GLY A 178 16.82 -15.85 -2.31
CA GLY A 178 15.87 -16.78 -2.96
C GLY A 178 14.54 -16.93 -2.20
N THR A 179 14.40 -16.30 -1.03
CA THR A 179 13.12 -16.29 -0.31
C THR A 179 12.04 -15.54 -1.08
N ARG A 180 10.85 -16.13 -1.15
CA ARG A 180 9.67 -15.56 -1.80
C ARG A 180 8.75 -14.93 -0.77
N GLY A 181 7.92 -13.99 -1.21
CA GLY A 181 7.00 -13.30 -0.31
C GLY A 181 5.97 -14.22 0.35
N SER A 182 5.51 -15.29 -0.32
CA SER A 182 4.63 -16.30 0.25
C SER A 182 5.23 -17.01 1.48
N GLN A 183 6.54 -17.15 1.52
CA GLN A 183 7.25 -17.76 2.68
C GLN A 183 7.33 -16.79 3.88
N LEU A 184 7.28 -15.48 3.65
CA LEU A 184 7.30 -14.47 4.69
C LEU A 184 5.90 -14.10 5.20
N ASP A 185 4.87 -14.23 4.39
CA ASP A 185 3.50 -13.83 4.71
C ASP A 185 2.98 -14.47 6.01
N VAL A 186 3.39 -15.69 6.30
CA VAL A 186 3.05 -16.39 7.55
C VAL A 186 3.51 -15.63 8.80
N LEU A 187 4.61 -14.89 8.73
CA LEU A 187 5.12 -14.10 9.85
C LEU A 187 4.13 -12.98 10.21
N ALA A 188 3.51 -12.35 9.22
CA ALA A 188 2.49 -11.33 9.44
C ALA A 188 1.21 -11.90 10.07
N ARG A 189 0.84 -13.14 9.71
CA ARG A 189 -0.44 -13.73 10.09
C ARG A 189 -0.41 -14.53 11.39
N LYS A 190 0.77 -15.05 11.76
CA LYS A 190 0.89 -16.01 12.87
C LYS A 190 0.25 -15.51 14.16
N ALA A 191 0.50 -14.28 14.57
CA ALA A 191 -0.07 -13.74 15.81
C ALA A 191 -1.61 -13.66 15.78
N LEU A 192 -2.19 -13.44 14.61
CA LEU A 192 -3.64 -13.45 14.39
C LEU A 192 -4.18 -14.89 14.42
N TRP A 193 -3.57 -15.82 13.70
CA TRP A 193 -3.98 -17.22 13.66
C TRP A 193 -3.97 -17.89 15.02
N ASP A 194 -2.97 -17.59 15.87
CA ASP A 194 -2.90 -18.08 17.25
C ASP A 194 -4.11 -17.63 18.10
N ASN A 195 -4.86 -16.63 17.62
CA ASN A 195 -6.06 -16.08 18.27
C ASN A 195 -7.34 -16.24 17.43
N CYS A 196 -7.35 -17.17 16.49
CA CYS A 196 -8.47 -17.44 15.57
C CYS A 196 -8.94 -16.20 14.79
N LEU A 197 -8.02 -15.27 14.50
CA LEU A 197 -8.25 -14.08 13.69
C LEU A 197 -7.48 -14.19 12.36
N HIS A 198 -7.95 -13.51 11.34
CA HIS A 198 -7.25 -13.40 10.06
C HIS A 198 -7.67 -12.13 9.31
N TYR A 199 -6.92 -11.77 8.28
CA TYR A 199 -7.31 -10.79 7.27
C TYR A 199 -7.21 -11.43 5.87
N SER A 200 -8.02 -10.94 4.92
CA SER A 200 -8.22 -11.54 3.60
C SER A 200 -7.50 -10.83 2.45
N HIS A 201 -6.78 -9.73 2.72
CA HIS A 201 -5.96 -9.06 1.72
C HIS A 201 -4.51 -9.57 1.72
N GLY A 202 -3.69 -9.14 0.76
CA GLY A 202 -2.25 -9.41 0.76
C GLY A 202 -1.53 -8.63 1.86
N THR A 203 -0.42 -9.14 2.36
CA THR A 203 0.40 -8.45 3.36
C THR A 203 1.24 -7.34 2.74
N GLY A 204 1.55 -7.44 1.44
CA GLY A 204 2.30 -6.41 0.76
C GLY A 204 2.47 -6.68 -0.72
N HIS A 205 2.85 -5.65 -1.44
CA HIS A 205 3.08 -5.67 -2.89
C HIS A 205 4.29 -4.81 -3.26
N GLY A 206 4.80 -4.99 -4.46
CA GLY A 206 5.83 -4.11 -5.00
C GLY A 206 5.29 -2.72 -5.28
N ILE A 207 6.16 -1.70 -5.14
CA ILE A 207 5.83 -0.29 -5.37
C ILE A 207 6.69 0.27 -6.50
N GLY A 208 6.08 0.97 -7.44
CA GLY A 208 6.77 1.68 -8.53
C GLY A 208 7.44 2.97 -8.05
N HIS A 209 8.50 3.41 -8.73
CA HIS A 209 9.23 4.62 -8.34
C HIS A 209 8.45 5.90 -8.61
N PHE A 210 7.75 6.04 -9.60
CA PHE A 210 6.78 7.08 -9.95
C PHE A 210 5.74 6.40 -10.83
N LEU A 211 4.46 6.53 -10.52
CA LEU A 211 3.37 5.72 -11.06
C LEU A 211 3.41 4.24 -10.61
N ASN A 212 2.25 3.60 -10.71
CA ASN A 212 1.98 2.23 -10.33
C ASN A 212 2.34 1.95 -8.86
N VAL A 213 1.54 2.50 -7.95
CA VAL A 213 1.65 2.16 -6.52
C VAL A 213 1.70 0.64 -6.34
N HIS A 214 0.87 -0.11 -7.05
CA HIS A 214 0.99 -1.55 -7.18
C HIS A 214 1.87 -1.91 -8.38
N GLU A 215 3.13 -2.22 -8.15
CA GLU A 215 4.08 -2.61 -9.19
C GLU A 215 4.80 -3.92 -8.82
N GLY A 216 4.37 -5.02 -9.48
CA GLY A 216 5.07 -6.31 -9.37
C GLY A 216 6.47 -6.29 -10.02
N PRO A 217 7.09 -7.47 -10.12
CA PRO A 217 6.50 -8.82 -10.06
C PRO A 217 6.39 -9.43 -8.65
N GLN A 218 7.07 -8.89 -7.65
CA GLN A 218 7.08 -9.42 -6.28
C GLN A 218 5.86 -8.96 -5.48
N ASN A 219 5.46 -9.78 -4.51
CA ASN A 219 4.47 -9.45 -3.49
C ASN A 219 4.73 -10.27 -2.21
N ILE A 220 4.02 -9.95 -1.14
CA ILE A 220 3.99 -10.73 0.11
C ILE A 220 2.52 -11.08 0.35
N ARG A 221 2.15 -12.36 0.11
CA ARG A 221 0.78 -12.85 0.21
C ARG A 221 0.74 -14.38 0.31
N LEU A 222 -0.40 -14.95 0.71
CA LEU A 222 -0.53 -16.40 0.86
C LEU A 222 -0.33 -17.16 -0.45
N GLU A 223 -0.83 -16.61 -1.55
CA GLU A 223 -0.73 -17.26 -2.85
C GLU A 223 0.71 -17.29 -3.32
N GLU A 224 1.07 -18.42 -3.90
CA GLU A 224 2.42 -18.65 -4.39
C GLU A 224 2.79 -17.68 -5.51
N ASN A 225 3.96 -17.09 -5.37
CA ASN A 225 4.59 -16.25 -6.39
C ASN A 225 6.05 -16.72 -6.55
N PRO A 226 6.46 -17.20 -7.73
CA PRO A 226 7.81 -17.75 -7.95
C PRO A 226 8.91 -16.69 -7.86
N VAL A 227 8.56 -15.40 -7.82
CA VAL A 227 9.53 -14.32 -7.79
C VAL A 227 10.13 -14.18 -6.39
N ALA A 228 11.42 -14.42 -6.29
CA ALA A 228 12.18 -14.20 -5.06
C ALA A 228 12.39 -12.71 -4.78
N LEU A 229 12.31 -12.32 -3.52
CA LEU A 229 12.66 -10.98 -3.08
C LEU A 229 14.17 -10.73 -3.24
N GLN A 230 14.53 -9.56 -3.74
CA GLN A 230 15.91 -9.20 -4.02
C GLN A 230 16.25 -7.80 -3.51
N PRO A 231 17.53 -7.55 -3.17
CA PRO A 231 17.99 -6.20 -2.82
C PRO A 231 17.60 -5.17 -3.89
N GLY A 232 17.08 -4.03 -3.47
CA GLY A 232 16.59 -2.96 -4.35
C GLY A 232 15.09 -3.05 -4.66
N MET A 233 14.42 -4.15 -4.37
CA MET A 233 12.95 -4.20 -4.42
C MET A 233 12.37 -3.43 -3.26
N VAL A 234 11.31 -2.66 -3.54
CA VAL A 234 10.52 -1.92 -2.54
C VAL A 234 9.16 -2.58 -2.45
N THR A 235 8.72 -2.88 -1.23
CA THR A 235 7.42 -3.50 -0.95
C THR A 235 6.66 -2.71 0.10
N SER A 236 5.33 -2.69 0.02
CA SER A 236 4.49 -2.32 1.13
C SER A 236 4.55 -3.38 2.24
N ASN A 237 4.08 -3.01 3.46
CA ASN A 237 3.88 -3.88 4.62
C ASN A 237 2.58 -3.41 5.30
N GLU A 238 1.48 -4.09 5.01
CA GLU A 238 0.10 -3.73 5.34
C GLU A 238 -0.53 -4.60 6.41
#